data_dfcdee1044d31373b2f7b7b4ea573d29
#
_entry.id   dfcdee1044d31373b2f7b7b4ea573d29
#
_cell.length_a   1.000
_cell.length_b   1.000
_cell.length_c   1.000
_cell.angle_alpha   90.00
_cell.angle_beta   90.00
_cell.angle_gamma   90.00
#
_symmetry.space_group_name_H-M   'P 1'
#
loop_
_entity.id
_entity.type
_entity.pdbx_description
1 polymer ?
#
loop_
_entity_poly.entity_id
_entity_poly.type
_entity_poly.pdbx_seq_one_letter_code
_entity_poly.pdbx_strand_id
1 'polypeptide(L)'
;MTDMIARVHGQGPSGVELGTRNSELSPLERRLLNDFQHDFPLTPTPYADMAKALGVSEDEVIAALARLKQAGAVSRVGAVLRPNTVGASTLAAMAVPPARLEAVAALVNGYAGVNHNYEREHELNLWFVATAPDADRLQSLLDDIAARSGIEVLAFPL
;
A
#
# COMPACT_ATOMS: atom_id res chain seq x y z
N MET A 1 -6.11 16.53 -2.79
CA MET A 1 -7.02 15.39 -2.64
C MET A 1 -6.32 14.41 -1.73
N THR A 2 -6.71 14.39 -0.46
CA THR A 2 -5.96 13.81 0.66
C THR A 2 -6.30 12.34 0.74
N ASP A 3 -5.38 11.47 0.32
CA ASP A 3 -5.53 10.03 0.53
C ASP A 3 -5.19 9.68 1.97
N MET A 4 -6.16 9.08 2.62
CA MET A 4 -6.10 8.67 4.02
C MET A 4 -5.24 7.42 4.13
N ILE A 5 -4.01 7.59 4.61
CA ILE A 5 -3.05 6.50 4.85
C ILE A 5 -3.58 5.66 6.02
N ALA A 6 -3.88 4.40 5.75
CA ALA A 6 -4.17 3.44 6.80
C ALA A 6 -2.90 3.20 7.62
N ARG A 7 -2.87 3.70 8.86
CA ARG A 7 -1.89 3.27 9.86
C ARG A 7 -2.12 1.81 10.18
N VAL A 8 -1.25 0.94 9.70
CA VAL A 8 -1.12 -0.39 10.28
C VAL A 8 -0.25 -0.25 11.52
N HIS A 9 -0.87 0.05 12.66
CA HIS A 9 -0.25 -0.23 13.96
C HIS A 9 -0.20 -1.74 14.08
N GLY A 10 0.97 -2.30 13.99
CA GLY A 10 1.23 -3.70 14.27
C GLY A 10 1.15 -4.01 15.76
N GLN A 11 -0.06 -4.04 16.31
CA GLN A 11 -0.40 -4.93 17.40
C GLN A 11 -1.36 -5.96 16.81
N GLY A 12 -0.77 -7.05 16.31
CA GLY A 12 -1.54 -8.22 15.96
C GLY A 12 -2.22 -8.77 17.22
N PRO A 13 -3.55 -8.90 17.24
CA PRO A 13 -4.14 -9.85 18.13
C PRO A 13 -3.61 -11.22 17.73
N SER A 14 -3.05 -11.92 18.72
CA SER A 14 -2.60 -13.30 18.64
C SER A 14 -3.59 -14.16 17.87
N GLY A 15 -3.09 -14.83 16.80
CA GLY A 15 -3.71 -16.05 16.30
C GLY A 15 -5.09 -15.89 15.66
N VAL A 16 -5.23 -15.06 14.62
CA VAL A 16 -6.37 -15.19 13.71
C VAL A 16 -5.91 -16.07 12.55
N GLU A 17 -6.31 -17.33 12.61
CA GLU A 17 -6.15 -18.29 11.52
C GLU A 17 -6.70 -17.71 10.21
N LEU A 18 -5.84 -17.48 9.23
CA LEU A 18 -6.19 -17.08 7.86
C LEU A 18 -7.09 -18.11 7.12
N GLY A 19 -7.33 -19.28 7.73
CA GLY A 19 -8.13 -20.37 7.16
C GLY A 19 -9.64 -20.16 7.19
N THR A 20 -10.18 -19.39 8.11
CA THR A 20 -11.64 -19.29 8.33
C THR A 20 -12.33 -18.24 7.47
N ARG A 21 -11.63 -17.20 7.01
CA ARG A 21 -12.24 -16.11 6.22
C ARG A 21 -12.59 -16.52 4.77
N ASN A 22 -11.89 -17.50 4.21
CA ASN A 22 -12.09 -17.89 2.81
C ASN A 22 -13.31 -18.81 2.60
N SER A 23 -13.84 -19.41 3.68
CA SER A 23 -15.04 -20.26 3.63
C SER A 23 -16.36 -19.46 3.65
N GLU A 24 -16.31 -18.18 4.04
CA GLU A 24 -17.49 -17.31 4.14
C GLU A 24 -17.72 -16.45 2.89
N LEU A 25 -16.76 -16.42 1.94
CA LEU A 25 -16.90 -15.66 0.72
C LEU A 25 -17.86 -16.35 -0.27
N SER A 26 -18.78 -15.60 -0.82
CA SER A 26 -19.64 -16.07 -1.91
C SER A 26 -18.84 -16.43 -3.16
N PRO A 27 -19.38 -17.26 -4.08
CA PRO A 27 -18.71 -17.54 -5.35
C PRO A 27 -18.35 -16.29 -6.16
N LEU A 28 -19.22 -15.28 -6.16
CA LEU A 28 -18.98 -14.00 -6.81
C LEU A 28 -17.80 -13.26 -6.17
N GLU A 29 -17.75 -13.17 -4.85
CA GLU A 29 -16.68 -12.49 -4.11
C GLU A 29 -15.32 -13.16 -4.32
N ARG A 30 -15.27 -14.50 -4.37
CA ARG A 30 -14.04 -15.23 -4.70
C ARG A 30 -13.56 -14.92 -6.12
N ARG A 31 -14.47 -14.88 -7.09
CA ARG A 31 -14.11 -14.53 -8.47
C ARG A 31 -13.64 -13.09 -8.58
N LEU A 32 -14.29 -12.13 -7.91
CA LEU A 32 -13.86 -10.73 -7.88
C LEU A 32 -12.43 -10.59 -7.35
N LEU A 33 -12.08 -11.32 -6.27
CA LEU A 33 -10.74 -11.28 -5.70
C LEU A 33 -9.68 -11.97 -6.58
N ASN A 34 -10.03 -13.07 -7.25
CA ASN A 34 -9.06 -13.85 -8.03
C ASN A 34 -8.89 -13.34 -9.46
N ASP A 35 -10.00 -13.06 -10.16
CA ASP A 35 -9.97 -12.80 -11.61
C ASP A 35 -9.53 -11.36 -11.91
N PHE A 36 -9.74 -10.40 -10.99
CA PHE A 36 -9.48 -8.98 -11.20
C PHE A 36 -8.35 -8.39 -10.33
N GLN A 37 -7.58 -9.23 -9.66
CA GLN A 37 -6.40 -8.78 -8.92
C GLN A 37 -5.28 -8.28 -9.85
N HIS A 38 -5.16 -8.86 -11.04
CA HIS A 38 -4.14 -8.50 -12.04
C HIS A 38 -4.74 -7.88 -13.30
N ASP A 39 -5.94 -8.28 -13.68
CA ASP A 39 -6.58 -7.89 -14.94
C ASP A 39 -7.79 -6.98 -14.70
N PHE A 40 -7.63 -5.97 -13.83
CA PHE A 40 -8.67 -4.99 -13.60
C PHE A 40 -8.93 -4.20 -14.90
N PRO A 41 -10.20 -4.07 -15.39
CA PRO A 41 -10.51 -3.37 -16.62
C PRO A 41 -10.15 -1.88 -16.52
N LEU A 42 -9.26 -1.40 -17.41
CA LEU A 42 -8.88 0.01 -17.52
C LEU A 42 -9.75 0.73 -18.57
N THR A 43 -11.05 0.74 -18.34
CA THR A 43 -12.08 1.34 -19.21
C THR A 43 -12.84 2.44 -18.46
N PRO A 44 -13.65 3.27 -19.15
CA PRO A 44 -14.51 4.24 -18.47
C PRO A 44 -15.58 3.61 -17.56
N THR A 45 -15.94 2.34 -17.79
CA THR A 45 -16.99 1.60 -17.05
C THR A 45 -16.46 0.26 -16.52
N PRO A 46 -15.45 0.26 -15.64
CA PRO A 46 -14.76 -0.99 -15.25
C PRO A 46 -15.67 -2.00 -14.55
N TYR A 47 -16.61 -1.53 -13.74
CA TYR A 47 -17.52 -2.43 -13.02
C TYR A 47 -18.56 -3.09 -13.94
N ALA A 48 -19.00 -2.38 -14.98
CA ALA A 48 -19.88 -2.97 -16.01
C ALA A 48 -19.14 -4.06 -16.81
N ASP A 49 -17.85 -3.85 -17.12
CA ASP A 49 -17.03 -4.85 -17.80
C ASP A 49 -16.78 -6.08 -16.94
N MET A 50 -16.51 -5.88 -15.65
CA MET A 50 -16.41 -6.97 -14.67
C MET A 50 -17.73 -7.76 -14.57
N ALA A 51 -18.84 -7.06 -14.49
CA ALA A 51 -20.18 -7.65 -14.43
C ALA A 51 -20.45 -8.53 -15.65
N LYS A 52 -20.14 -8.03 -16.84
CA LYS A 52 -20.25 -8.78 -18.12
C LYS A 52 -19.38 -10.05 -18.12
N ALA A 53 -18.13 -9.96 -17.65
CA ALA A 53 -17.21 -11.10 -17.57
C ALA A 53 -17.68 -12.15 -16.55
N LEU A 54 -18.34 -11.71 -15.48
CA LEU A 54 -18.84 -12.56 -14.40
C LEU A 54 -20.25 -13.11 -14.66
N GLY A 55 -20.99 -12.55 -15.61
CA GLY A 55 -22.39 -12.92 -15.90
C GLY A 55 -23.38 -12.44 -14.84
N VAL A 56 -23.11 -11.30 -14.22
CA VAL A 56 -23.94 -10.65 -13.18
C VAL A 56 -24.23 -9.19 -13.55
N SER A 57 -25.02 -8.48 -12.76
CA SER A 57 -25.24 -7.04 -12.93
C SER A 57 -24.11 -6.20 -12.34
N GLU A 58 -23.96 -4.97 -12.81
CA GLU A 58 -23.00 -4.01 -12.26
C GLU A 58 -23.28 -3.71 -10.78
N ASP A 59 -24.54 -3.59 -10.39
CA ASP A 59 -24.93 -3.37 -9.00
C ASP A 59 -24.51 -4.52 -8.09
N GLU A 60 -24.56 -5.78 -8.56
CA GLU A 60 -24.09 -6.94 -7.80
C GLU A 60 -22.57 -6.90 -7.59
N VAL A 61 -21.80 -6.47 -8.59
CA VAL A 61 -20.34 -6.27 -8.49
C VAL A 61 -20.02 -5.19 -7.46
N ILE A 62 -20.67 -4.03 -7.56
CA ILE A 62 -20.46 -2.89 -6.65
C ILE A 62 -20.83 -3.29 -5.22
N ALA A 63 -21.96 -3.94 -5.02
CA ALA A 63 -22.40 -4.40 -3.70
C ALA A 63 -21.44 -5.44 -3.10
N ALA A 64 -20.92 -6.38 -3.90
CA ALA A 64 -19.97 -7.38 -3.45
C ALA A 64 -18.62 -6.73 -3.06
N LEU A 65 -18.10 -5.79 -3.85
CA LEU A 65 -16.88 -5.04 -3.52
C LEU A 65 -17.06 -4.19 -2.25
N ALA A 66 -18.21 -3.58 -2.05
CA ALA A 66 -18.52 -2.85 -0.82
C ALA A 66 -18.50 -3.76 0.42
N ARG A 67 -19.08 -4.97 0.34
CA ARG A 67 -19.02 -5.97 1.42
C ARG A 67 -17.58 -6.42 1.69
N LEU A 68 -16.81 -6.73 0.64
CA LEU A 68 -15.39 -7.11 0.77
C LEU A 68 -14.56 -6.02 1.43
N LYS A 69 -14.83 -4.75 1.11
CA LYS A 69 -14.19 -3.60 1.75
C LYS A 69 -14.56 -3.48 3.22
N GLN A 70 -15.84 -3.62 3.57
CA GLN A 70 -16.31 -3.59 4.96
C GLN A 70 -15.71 -4.75 5.77
N ALA A 71 -15.58 -5.93 5.17
CA ALA A 71 -14.96 -7.10 5.79
C ALA A 71 -13.41 -7.00 5.89
N GLY A 72 -12.79 -5.94 5.33
CA GLY A 72 -11.34 -5.76 5.32
C GLY A 72 -10.59 -6.69 4.37
N ALA A 73 -11.31 -7.44 3.50
CA ALA A 73 -10.71 -8.31 2.48
C ALA A 73 -10.19 -7.51 1.28
N VAL A 74 -10.76 -6.33 1.02
CA VAL A 74 -10.30 -5.36 0.04
C VAL A 74 -10.02 -4.04 0.75
N SER A 75 -8.81 -3.55 0.69
CA SER A 75 -8.44 -2.26 1.26
C SER A 75 -8.88 -1.11 0.35
N ARG A 76 -8.60 -1.24 -0.94
CA ARG A 76 -8.99 -0.27 -1.97
C ARG A 76 -9.09 -0.94 -3.34
N VAL A 77 -9.84 -0.33 -4.25
CA VAL A 77 -9.80 -0.63 -5.69
C VAL A 77 -9.11 0.55 -6.36
N GLY A 78 -8.04 0.31 -7.10
CA GLY A 78 -7.26 1.36 -7.76
C GLY A 78 -6.11 0.80 -8.57
N ALA A 79 -5.53 1.64 -9.43
CA ALA A 79 -4.39 1.27 -10.25
C ALA A 79 -3.17 0.99 -9.38
N VAL A 80 -2.42 -0.05 -9.75
CA VAL A 80 -1.06 -0.31 -9.29
C VAL A 80 -0.14 -0.05 -10.47
N LEU A 81 0.70 0.96 -10.35
CA LEU A 81 1.68 1.29 -11.38
C LEU A 81 2.92 0.41 -11.20
N ARG A 82 3.48 -0.05 -12.34
CA ARG A 82 4.76 -0.75 -12.31
C ARG A 82 5.82 0.22 -11.80
N PRO A 83 6.70 -0.20 -10.86
CA PRO A 83 7.80 0.63 -10.39
C PRO A 83 8.61 1.20 -11.55
N ASN A 84 9.08 2.43 -11.42
CA ASN A 84 9.94 3.13 -12.38
C ASN A 84 9.34 3.34 -13.80
N THR A 85 8.02 3.23 -13.98
CA THR A 85 7.33 3.57 -15.24
C THR A 85 6.82 5.01 -15.25
N VAL A 86 6.50 5.56 -14.08
CA VAL A 86 6.04 6.93 -13.91
C VAL A 86 6.79 7.53 -12.72
N GLY A 87 7.93 8.18 -12.98
CA GLY A 87 8.81 8.69 -11.93
C GLY A 87 9.82 7.66 -11.44
N ALA A 88 10.49 7.97 -10.32
CA ALA A 88 11.44 7.12 -9.62
C ALA A 88 10.89 6.70 -8.27
N SER A 89 11.18 5.47 -7.86
CA SER A 89 10.80 4.93 -6.55
C SER A 89 11.89 4.05 -5.97
N THR A 90 11.96 4.01 -4.65
CA THR A 90 12.88 3.12 -3.92
C THR A 90 12.25 2.66 -2.61
N LEU A 91 12.62 1.47 -2.17
CA LEU A 91 12.48 1.08 -0.78
C LEU A 91 13.66 1.66 -0.02
N ALA A 92 13.40 2.32 1.10
CA ALA A 92 14.43 2.90 1.94
C ALA A 92 14.35 2.37 3.37
N ALA A 93 15.49 2.32 4.06
CA ALA A 93 15.54 1.90 5.45
C ALA A 93 16.53 2.75 6.26
N MET A 94 16.26 2.86 7.56
CA MET A 94 17.06 3.60 8.52
C MET A 94 17.24 2.78 9.80
N ALA A 95 18.45 2.89 10.41
CA ALA A 95 18.73 2.39 11.75
C ALA A 95 18.46 3.49 12.79
N VAL A 96 17.24 3.57 13.29
CA VAL A 96 16.81 4.64 14.18
C VAL A 96 16.95 4.20 15.64
N PRO A 97 17.63 4.98 16.51
CA PRO A 97 17.63 4.69 17.95
C PRO A 97 16.20 4.61 18.49
N PRO A 98 15.86 3.61 19.33
CA PRO A 98 14.50 3.38 19.81
C PRO A 98 13.83 4.62 20.41
N ALA A 99 14.59 5.42 21.17
CA ALA A 99 14.08 6.66 21.77
C ALA A 99 13.70 7.76 20.76
N ARG A 100 14.11 7.63 19.49
CA ARG A 100 13.85 8.60 18.41
C ARG A 100 12.90 8.07 17.34
N LEU A 101 12.51 6.79 17.43
CA LEU A 101 11.79 6.11 16.35
C LEU A 101 10.48 6.82 15.98
N GLU A 102 9.66 7.17 16.96
CA GLU A 102 8.39 7.87 16.73
C GLU A 102 8.60 9.25 16.08
N ALA A 103 9.59 10.01 16.57
CA ALA A 103 9.88 11.34 16.03
C ALA A 103 10.41 11.28 14.59
N VAL A 104 11.29 10.32 14.28
CA VAL A 104 11.83 10.12 12.93
C VAL A 104 10.75 9.58 11.99
N ALA A 105 9.92 8.65 12.44
CA ALA A 105 8.78 8.16 11.66
C ALA A 105 7.79 9.29 11.31
N ALA A 106 7.51 10.19 12.26
CA ALA A 106 6.69 11.37 12.01
C ALA A 106 7.34 12.33 11.01
N LEU A 107 8.65 12.55 11.10
CA LEU A 107 9.41 13.34 10.14
C LEU A 107 9.30 12.75 8.73
N VAL A 108 9.55 11.46 8.57
CA VAL A 108 9.46 10.73 7.28
C VAL A 108 8.06 10.79 6.71
N ASN A 109 7.03 10.61 7.53
CA ASN A 109 5.62 10.72 7.11
C ASN A 109 5.22 12.12 6.65
N GLY A 110 5.96 13.16 7.02
CA GLY A 110 5.71 14.54 6.59
C GLY A 110 6.06 14.82 5.13
N TYR A 111 6.76 13.91 4.46
CA TYR A 111 7.14 14.08 3.04
C TYR A 111 6.05 13.55 2.11
N ALA A 112 5.60 14.38 1.18
CA ALA A 112 4.57 14.00 0.19
C ALA A 112 5.01 12.83 -0.72
N GLY A 113 6.31 12.63 -0.90
CA GLY A 113 6.89 11.53 -1.68
C GLY A 113 7.00 10.22 -0.90
N VAL A 114 6.66 10.17 0.38
CA VAL A 114 6.68 8.95 1.18
C VAL A 114 5.27 8.37 1.27
N ASN A 115 5.11 7.13 0.78
CA ASN A 115 3.80 6.49 0.69
C ASN A 115 3.47 5.57 1.88
N HIS A 116 4.46 4.80 2.34
CA HIS A 116 4.30 3.81 3.40
C HIS A 116 5.53 3.84 4.30
N ASN A 117 5.29 3.66 5.59
CA ASN A 117 6.30 3.65 6.63
C ASN A 117 6.01 2.47 7.56
N TYR A 118 7.01 1.63 7.81
CA TYR A 118 6.88 0.40 8.59
C TYR A 118 8.00 0.31 9.63
N GLU A 119 7.63 -0.02 10.85
CA GLU A 119 8.57 -0.45 11.88
C GLU A 119 8.82 -1.96 11.78
N ARG A 120 10.08 -2.38 12.01
CA ARG A 120 10.49 -3.78 12.07
C ARG A 120 11.41 -4.02 13.25
N GLU A 121 11.33 -5.20 13.83
CA GLU A 121 12.28 -5.69 14.84
C GLU A 121 13.58 -6.11 14.15
N HIS A 122 14.41 -5.14 13.79
CA HIS A 122 15.69 -5.33 13.11
C HIS A 122 16.60 -4.12 13.37
N GLU A 123 17.90 -4.23 13.10
CA GLU A 123 18.83 -3.10 13.16
C GLU A 123 18.35 -1.94 12.25
N LEU A 124 17.96 -2.26 11.02
CA LEU A 124 17.21 -1.34 10.16
C LEU A 124 15.73 -1.43 10.53
N ASN A 125 15.31 -0.59 11.45
CA ASN A 125 14.01 -0.71 12.09
C ASN A 125 12.92 0.20 11.52
N LEU A 126 13.27 1.21 10.72
CA LEU A 126 12.31 2.07 10.03
C LEU A 126 12.44 1.88 8.51
N TRP A 127 11.37 1.39 7.87
CA TRP A 127 11.31 1.13 6.43
C TRP A 127 10.23 1.98 5.80
N PHE A 128 10.49 2.55 4.63
CA PHE A 128 9.50 3.34 3.89
C PHE A 128 9.71 3.27 2.39
N VAL A 129 8.64 3.51 1.62
CA VAL A 129 8.71 3.65 0.17
C VAL A 129 8.72 5.14 -0.17
N ALA A 130 9.77 5.58 -0.85
CA ALA A 130 9.90 6.93 -1.35
C ALA A 130 9.68 6.98 -2.87
N THR A 131 8.98 8.01 -3.34
CA THR A 131 8.67 8.24 -4.76
C THR A 131 8.91 9.70 -5.11
N ALA A 132 9.39 9.95 -6.34
CA ALA A 132 9.56 11.29 -6.89
C ALA A 132 9.34 11.29 -8.39
N PRO A 133 9.15 12.46 -9.04
CA PRO A 133 9.00 12.55 -10.48
C PRO A 133 10.19 12.01 -11.29
N ASP A 134 11.40 12.09 -10.71
CA ASP A 134 12.66 11.66 -11.33
C ASP A 134 13.67 11.20 -10.26
N ALA A 135 14.78 10.60 -10.71
CA ALA A 135 15.82 10.05 -9.83
C ALA A 135 16.54 11.14 -9.02
N ASP A 136 16.79 12.32 -9.61
CA ASP A 136 17.49 13.40 -8.93
C ASP A 136 16.68 13.97 -7.78
N ARG A 137 15.36 14.11 -7.97
CA ARG A 137 14.44 14.54 -6.92
C ARG A 137 14.23 13.46 -5.85
N LEU A 138 14.26 12.19 -6.24
CA LEU A 138 14.23 11.08 -5.28
C LEU A 138 15.47 11.11 -4.39
N GLN A 139 16.67 11.26 -4.98
CA GLN A 139 17.91 11.37 -4.22
C GLN A 139 17.88 12.58 -3.29
N SER A 140 17.46 13.75 -3.79
CA SER A 140 17.34 14.96 -2.98
C SER A 140 16.38 14.78 -1.79
N LEU A 141 15.30 14.04 -1.96
CA LEU A 141 14.34 13.73 -0.88
C LEU A 141 15.00 12.84 0.18
N LEU A 142 15.75 11.81 -0.21
CA LEU A 142 16.46 10.93 0.72
C LEU A 142 17.57 11.68 1.48
N ASP A 143 18.30 12.55 0.79
CA ASP A 143 19.35 13.38 1.39
C ASP A 143 18.78 14.37 2.41
N ASP A 144 17.62 14.98 2.12
CA ASP A 144 16.93 15.88 3.07
C ASP A 144 16.42 15.12 4.31
N ILE A 145 15.87 13.91 4.14
CA ILE A 145 15.50 13.04 5.27
C ILE A 145 16.72 12.73 6.12
N ALA A 146 17.85 12.35 5.50
CA ALA A 146 19.07 12.03 6.21
C ALA A 146 19.63 13.26 6.97
N ALA A 147 19.67 14.41 6.32
CA ALA A 147 20.15 15.66 6.94
C ALA A 147 19.31 16.09 8.13
N ARG A 148 17.97 16.05 8.01
CA ARG A 148 17.05 16.49 9.08
C ARG A 148 16.92 15.49 10.22
N SER A 149 17.03 14.20 9.93
CA SER A 149 17.03 13.17 10.97
C SER A 149 18.40 13.01 11.63
N GLY A 150 19.48 13.35 10.96
CA GLY A 150 20.85 13.06 11.36
C GLY A 150 21.15 11.55 11.34
N ILE A 151 20.41 10.76 10.54
CA ILE A 151 20.53 9.30 10.42
C ILE A 151 20.65 8.96 8.95
N GLU A 152 21.57 8.05 8.61
CA GLU A 152 21.77 7.57 7.26
C GLU A 152 20.50 6.89 6.72
N VAL A 153 20.19 7.16 5.45
CA VAL A 153 19.11 6.50 4.72
C VAL A 153 19.71 5.56 3.69
N LEU A 154 19.43 4.28 3.81
CA LEU A 154 19.83 3.26 2.85
C LEU A 154 18.74 3.07 1.83
N ALA A 155 19.07 3.19 0.53
CA ALA A 155 18.14 3.00 -0.58
C ALA A 155 18.33 1.62 -1.23
N PHE A 156 17.22 0.94 -1.46
CA PHE A 156 17.15 -0.37 -2.13
C PHE A 156 16.31 -0.21 -3.41
N PRO A 157 16.94 -0.21 -4.59
CA PRO A 157 16.21 -0.09 -5.85
C PRO A 157 15.10 -1.16 -5.98
N LEU A 158 13.92 -0.74 -6.47
CA LEU A 158 12.78 -1.59 -6.72
C LEU A 158 12.81 -2.17 -8.15
#